data_6212854bee46efd09d6038b7f357069e
#
_entry.id   6212854bee46efd09d6038b7f357069e
#
_cell.length_a   1.000
_cell.length_b   1.000
_cell.length_c   1.000
_cell.angle_alpha   90.00
_cell.angle_beta   90.00
_cell.angle_gamma   90.00
#
_symmetry.space_group_name_H-M   'P 1'
#
loop_
_entity.id
_entity.type
_entity.pdbx_description
1 polymer ?
#
loop_
_entity_poly.entity_id
_entity_poly.type
_entity_poly.pdbx_seq_one_letter_code
_entity_poly.pdbx_strand_id
1 'polypeptide(L)'
;MLAHPVGGFERITEEDWQEGLYSQPKLDGVRCLIQNEKREGYEVVTAYSRTGKEWKNINHILGQLRPFFDKFPEVVLDGELYNHSLKDDFEKIISLVRKTKPTDEDRVESAEKVQFHCYDIVNEDWNFFDRSYFVQSHFAYYGHHQCDSVHAVDHGLVFNAEEVEVAHEEFLDRGYEGSILRKNENYECKRSWTLQKVKDFSDAEAKIIDWVEGKGKRKGTIGKFQAIDKHGNEFGLPVMDKFEYLQKNFKKMQGWVGKTATFTYFERTKKGSYRHPLFKTIRAVSYTHLTLPTKRI
;
A
#
# COMPACT_ATOMS: atom_id res chain seq x y z
N MET A 1 10.63 -1.53 -7.95
CA MET A 1 10.73 -2.32 -6.68
C MET A 1 9.36 -2.54 -6.04
N LEU A 2 9.12 -3.62 -5.26
CA LEU A 2 7.89 -3.85 -4.50
C LEU A 2 8.21 -4.14 -3.04
N ALA A 3 7.47 -3.52 -2.11
CA ALA A 3 7.69 -3.66 -0.68
C ALA A 3 7.21 -5.00 -0.11
N HIS A 4 7.97 -5.57 0.84
CA HIS A 4 7.51 -6.59 1.78
C HIS A 4 6.80 -5.94 2.98
N PRO A 5 5.82 -6.61 3.61
CA PRO A 5 5.39 -6.18 4.93
C PRO A 5 6.54 -6.35 5.92
N VAL A 6 6.74 -5.38 6.81
CA VAL A 6 7.63 -5.55 7.95
C VAL A 6 7.02 -6.59 8.88
N GLY A 7 7.80 -7.56 9.30
CA GLY A 7 7.35 -8.68 10.14
C GLY A 7 8.04 -8.70 11.51
N GLY A 8 8.26 -7.52 12.13
CA GLY A 8 8.96 -7.42 13.40
C GLY A 8 10.46 -7.18 13.27
N PHE A 9 10.91 -6.56 12.20
CA PHE A 9 12.31 -6.16 11.94
C PHE A 9 13.34 -7.31 11.84
N GLU A 10 12.91 -8.55 11.78
CA GLU A 10 13.79 -9.75 11.70
C GLU A 10 14.71 -9.77 10.46
N ARG A 11 14.41 -8.95 9.46
CA ARG A 11 15.18 -8.81 8.21
C ARG A 11 16.06 -7.58 8.17
N ILE A 12 16.15 -6.85 9.29
CA ILE A 12 17.02 -5.71 9.47
C ILE A 12 18.18 -6.17 10.36
N THR A 13 19.38 -6.05 9.84
CA THR A 13 20.60 -6.48 10.53
C THR A 13 21.12 -5.36 11.43
N GLU A 14 22.08 -5.69 12.31
CA GLU A 14 22.76 -4.69 13.14
C GLU A 14 23.52 -3.67 12.28
N GLU A 15 24.06 -4.10 11.14
CA GLU A 15 24.74 -3.24 10.17
C GLU A 15 23.77 -2.25 9.52
N ASP A 16 22.57 -2.72 9.15
CA ASP A 16 21.51 -1.86 8.62
C ASP A 16 21.10 -0.77 9.65
N TRP A 17 21.03 -1.12 10.95
CA TRP A 17 20.73 -0.17 12.00
C TRP A 17 21.86 0.85 12.22
N GLN A 18 23.12 0.42 12.12
CA GLN A 18 24.28 1.32 12.23
C GLN A 18 24.35 2.32 11.06
N GLU A 19 24.03 1.87 9.85
CA GLU A 19 23.97 2.74 8.66
C GLU A 19 22.74 3.67 8.71
N GLY A 20 21.65 3.21 9.32
CA GLY A 20 20.34 3.86 9.36
C GLY A 20 19.46 3.47 8.18
N LEU A 21 18.16 3.40 8.45
CA LEU A 21 17.13 3.15 7.45
C LEU A 21 16.43 4.45 7.06
N TYR A 22 16.09 4.57 5.80
CA TYR A 22 15.28 5.68 5.31
C TYR A 22 13.80 5.40 5.57
N SER A 23 13.14 6.28 6.32
CA SER A 23 11.71 6.23 6.60
C SER A 23 10.97 7.27 5.76
N GLN A 24 10.00 6.84 4.96
CA GLN A 24 9.14 7.68 4.12
C GLN A 24 7.66 7.47 4.46
N PRO A 25 6.80 8.51 4.29
CA PRO A 25 5.36 8.31 4.40
C PRO A 25 4.88 7.32 3.33
N LYS A 26 4.01 6.40 3.72
CA LYS A 26 3.34 5.52 2.79
C LYS A 26 2.09 6.21 2.25
N LEU A 27 2.14 6.55 0.97
CA LEU A 27 1.05 7.19 0.26
C LEU A 27 -0.03 6.16 -0.11
N ASP A 28 -1.29 6.49 0.12
CA ASP A 28 -2.44 5.69 -0.32
C ASP A 28 -2.92 6.20 -1.69
N GLY A 29 -2.17 5.87 -2.72
CA GLY A 29 -2.39 6.32 -4.09
C GLY A 29 -2.33 5.17 -5.10
N VAL A 30 -1.96 5.53 -6.32
CA VAL A 30 -1.81 4.59 -7.43
C VAL A 30 -0.40 4.70 -8.01
N ARG A 31 0.39 3.63 -7.88
CA ARG A 31 1.76 3.62 -8.38
C ARG A 31 1.83 4.00 -9.85
N CYS A 32 2.80 4.86 -10.16
CA CYS A 32 3.05 5.38 -11.48
C CYS A 32 4.55 5.37 -11.78
N LEU A 33 4.93 4.77 -12.90
CA LEU A 33 6.26 4.90 -13.49
C LEU A 33 6.16 5.89 -14.65
N ILE A 34 7.01 6.90 -14.68
CA ILE A 34 7.03 7.90 -15.77
C ILE A 34 8.40 7.86 -16.44
N GLN A 35 8.40 7.80 -17.76
CA GLN A 35 9.60 7.71 -18.58
C GLN A 35 9.43 8.45 -19.91
N ASN A 36 10.55 8.76 -20.55
CA ASN A 36 10.56 9.20 -21.93
C ASN A 36 10.77 7.99 -22.85
N GLU A 37 10.08 7.94 -23.98
CA GLU A 37 10.22 6.88 -24.96
C GLU A 37 10.02 7.38 -26.38
N LYS A 38 10.58 6.68 -27.36
CA LYS A 38 10.37 6.99 -28.77
C LYS A 38 9.11 6.29 -29.28
N ARG A 39 8.17 7.10 -29.81
CA ARG A 39 6.99 6.60 -30.52
C ARG A 39 6.93 7.26 -31.90
N GLU A 40 6.90 6.46 -32.94
CA GLU A 40 6.83 6.92 -34.33
C GLU A 40 7.89 7.99 -34.70
N GLY A 41 9.07 7.89 -34.07
CA GLY A 41 10.18 8.81 -34.28
C GLY A 41 10.20 10.07 -33.38
N TYR A 42 9.20 10.25 -32.53
CA TYR A 42 9.11 11.37 -31.60
C TYR A 42 9.39 10.93 -30.16
N GLU A 43 10.01 11.82 -29.39
CA GLU A 43 10.19 11.66 -27.95
C GLU A 43 8.85 11.98 -27.24
N VAL A 44 8.34 11.05 -26.44
CA VAL A 44 7.05 11.17 -25.74
C VAL A 44 7.23 10.79 -24.29
N VAL A 45 6.83 11.67 -23.38
CA VAL A 45 6.76 11.34 -21.95
C VAL A 45 5.50 10.51 -21.69
N THR A 46 5.69 9.33 -21.11
CA THR A 46 4.61 8.36 -20.88
C THR A 46 4.58 7.88 -19.45
N ALA A 47 3.42 7.42 -19.00
CA ALA A 47 3.21 6.97 -17.63
C ALA A 47 2.53 5.60 -17.59
N TYR A 48 3.01 4.72 -16.71
CA TYR A 48 2.53 3.35 -16.61
C TYR A 48 2.19 2.94 -15.19
N SER A 49 1.18 2.11 -15.08
CA SER A 49 0.87 1.40 -13.84
C SER A 49 1.90 0.32 -13.56
N ARG A 50 1.87 -0.23 -12.35
CA ARG A 50 2.67 -1.40 -11.94
C ARG A 50 2.56 -2.60 -12.90
N THR A 51 1.46 -2.73 -13.63
CA THR A 51 1.20 -3.84 -14.56
C THR A 51 1.43 -3.47 -16.03
N GLY A 52 2.08 -2.32 -16.29
CA GLY A 52 2.38 -1.84 -17.65
C GLY A 52 1.18 -1.23 -18.37
N LYS A 53 0.06 -0.95 -17.68
CA LYS A 53 -1.06 -0.25 -18.29
C LYS A 53 -0.79 1.25 -18.31
N GLU A 54 -0.90 1.89 -19.47
CA GLU A 54 -0.70 3.33 -19.62
C GLU A 54 -1.79 4.16 -18.93
N TRP A 55 -1.38 5.20 -18.22
CA TRP A 55 -2.24 6.22 -17.64
C TRP A 55 -2.52 7.33 -18.66
N LYS A 56 -3.79 7.60 -18.96
CA LYS A 56 -4.19 8.53 -20.04
C LYS A 56 -4.80 9.83 -19.54
N ASN A 57 -5.06 9.96 -18.25
CA ASN A 57 -5.72 11.13 -17.68
C ASN A 57 -4.81 11.92 -16.72
N ILE A 58 -3.52 12.05 -17.06
CA ILE A 58 -2.53 12.81 -16.26
C ILE A 58 -1.62 13.67 -17.15
N ASN A 59 -2.16 14.18 -18.25
CA ASN A 59 -1.39 14.95 -19.24
C ASN A 59 -0.75 16.21 -18.65
N HIS A 60 -1.37 16.84 -17.65
CA HIS A 60 -0.81 17.98 -16.91
C HIS A 60 0.51 17.62 -16.23
N ILE A 61 0.62 16.42 -15.61
CA ILE A 61 1.86 15.94 -15.00
C ILE A 61 2.92 15.66 -16.07
N LEU A 62 2.53 14.98 -17.16
CA LEU A 62 3.48 14.66 -18.25
C LEU A 62 4.02 15.93 -18.92
N GLY A 63 3.16 16.94 -19.10
CA GLY A 63 3.56 18.25 -19.62
C GLY A 63 4.54 18.99 -18.70
N GLN A 64 4.31 18.96 -17.39
CA GLN A 64 5.21 19.56 -16.40
C GLN A 64 6.57 18.86 -16.32
N LEU A 65 6.61 17.54 -16.59
CA LEU A 65 7.85 16.75 -16.60
C LEU A 65 8.64 16.81 -17.93
N ARG A 66 8.08 17.40 -18.98
CA ARG A 66 8.74 17.46 -20.29
C ARG A 66 10.13 18.10 -20.21
N PRO A 67 10.34 19.28 -19.58
CA PRO A 67 11.65 19.90 -19.46
C PRO A 67 12.67 19.06 -18.67
N PHE A 68 12.21 18.23 -17.71
CA PHE A 68 13.06 17.29 -17.01
C PHE A 68 13.55 16.19 -17.94
N PHE A 69 12.66 15.56 -18.72
CA PHE A 69 13.01 14.48 -19.63
C PHE A 69 13.80 14.96 -20.88
N ASP A 70 13.65 16.21 -21.28
CA ASP A 70 14.53 16.81 -22.30
C ASP A 70 15.98 16.86 -21.84
N LYS A 71 16.23 16.95 -20.52
CA LYS A 71 17.55 16.97 -19.91
C LYS A 71 18.04 15.58 -19.46
N PHE A 72 17.12 14.71 -19.04
CA PHE A 72 17.41 13.38 -18.48
C PHE A 72 16.54 12.29 -19.17
N PRO A 73 16.72 12.05 -20.48
CA PRO A 73 15.81 11.20 -21.26
C PRO A 73 15.80 9.73 -20.83
N GLU A 74 16.86 9.24 -20.20
CA GLU A 74 17.03 7.82 -19.79
C GLU A 74 16.47 7.54 -18.39
N VAL A 75 16.05 8.55 -17.64
CA VAL A 75 15.57 8.37 -16.29
C VAL A 75 14.14 7.78 -16.32
N VAL A 76 13.88 6.85 -15.41
CA VAL A 76 12.54 6.37 -15.13
C VAL A 76 12.17 6.77 -13.71
N LEU A 77 11.16 7.64 -13.57
CA LEU A 77 10.66 8.09 -12.28
C LEU A 77 9.71 7.03 -11.69
N ASP A 78 9.85 6.72 -10.40
CA ASP A 78 8.97 5.83 -9.65
C ASP A 78 8.27 6.62 -8.54
N GLY A 79 6.95 6.69 -8.59
CA GLY A 79 6.17 7.50 -7.67
C GLY A 79 4.72 7.01 -7.52
N GLU A 80 3.92 7.83 -6.86
CA GLU A 80 2.51 7.59 -6.61
C GLU A 80 1.67 8.73 -7.18
N LEU A 81 0.59 8.40 -7.88
CA LEU A 81 -0.48 9.34 -8.19
C LEU A 81 -1.33 9.50 -6.93
N TYR A 82 -1.26 10.67 -6.32
CA TYR A 82 -1.77 10.93 -5.00
C TYR A 82 -2.15 12.42 -4.85
N ASN A 83 -2.92 12.75 -3.84
CA ASN A 83 -3.09 14.11 -3.35
C ASN A 83 -3.47 14.06 -1.88
N HIS A 84 -2.66 14.66 -1.01
CA HIS A 84 -2.87 14.59 0.43
C HIS A 84 -4.17 15.27 0.88
N SER A 85 -4.67 16.27 0.18
CA SER A 85 -5.98 16.88 0.46
C SER A 85 -7.17 15.93 0.20
N LEU A 86 -6.93 14.82 -0.52
CA LEU A 86 -7.90 13.76 -0.83
C LEU A 86 -7.57 12.44 -0.12
N LYS A 87 -6.76 12.48 0.93
CA LYS A 87 -6.33 11.27 1.68
C LYS A 87 -7.50 10.39 2.14
N ASP A 88 -8.63 11.00 2.49
CA ASP A 88 -9.85 10.29 2.91
C ASP A 88 -10.76 9.92 1.71
N ASP A 89 -10.33 10.16 0.48
CA ASP A 89 -11.08 9.90 -0.76
C ASP A 89 -10.23 9.25 -1.86
N PHE A 90 -9.50 8.19 -1.49
CA PHE A 90 -8.69 7.42 -2.42
C PHE A 90 -9.46 6.96 -3.68
N GLU A 91 -10.77 6.64 -3.53
CA GLU A 91 -11.61 6.23 -4.66
C GLU A 91 -11.71 7.34 -5.73
N LYS A 92 -11.63 8.61 -5.33
CA LYS A 92 -11.65 9.74 -6.28
C LYS A 92 -10.40 9.74 -7.16
N ILE A 93 -9.21 9.59 -6.57
CA ILE A 93 -7.96 9.49 -7.33
C ILE A 93 -8.01 8.32 -8.30
N ILE A 94 -8.41 7.14 -7.82
CA ILE A 94 -8.56 5.94 -8.69
C ILE A 94 -9.52 6.20 -9.84
N SER A 95 -10.67 6.83 -9.57
CA SER A 95 -11.70 7.09 -10.60
C SER A 95 -11.18 7.98 -11.72
N LEU A 96 -10.35 8.98 -11.38
CA LEU A 96 -9.76 9.92 -12.32
C LEU A 96 -8.66 9.25 -13.16
N VAL A 97 -7.67 8.61 -12.51
CA VAL A 97 -6.49 8.06 -13.20
C VAL A 97 -6.80 6.83 -14.06
N ARG A 98 -7.83 6.05 -13.70
CA ARG A 98 -8.22 4.84 -14.45
C ARG A 98 -9.03 5.09 -15.73
N LYS A 99 -9.40 6.33 -16.02
CA LYS A 99 -10.13 6.66 -17.25
C LYS A 99 -9.27 6.38 -18.48
N THR A 100 -9.77 5.50 -19.34
CA THR A 100 -9.09 5.11 -20.60
C THR A 100 -9.46 6.00 -21.76
N LYS A 101 -10.61 6.67 -21.70
CA LYS A 101 -11.11 7.64 -22.67
C LYS A 101 -11.61 8.88 -21.90
N PRO A 102 -10.68 9.68 -21.33
CA PRO A 102 -11.07 10.86 -20.57
C PRO A 102 -11.71 11.92 -21.47
N THR A 103 -12.77 12.57 -20.95
CA THR A 103 -13.34 13.78 -21.55
C THR A 103 -12.50 15.00 -21.18
N ASP A 104 -12.83 16.17 -21.72
CA ASP A 104 -12.13 17.42 -21.36
C ASP A 104 -12.39 17.79 -19.90
N GLU A 105 -13.61 17.58 -19.40
CA GLU A 105 -13.94 17.77 -17.98
C GLU A 105 -13.13 16.85 -17.07
N ASP A 106 -12.94 15.58 -17.46
CA ASP A 106 -12.10 14.62 -16.74
C ASP A 106 -10.64 15.09 -16.67
N ARG A 107 -10.13 15.70 -17.74
CA ARG A 107 -8.76 16.25 -17.79
C ARG A 107 -8.59 17.46 -16.88
N VAL A 108 -9.56 18.36 -16.89
CA VAL A 108 -9.59 19.52 -15.98
C VAL A 108 -9.64 19.04 -14.53
N GLU A 109 -10.55 18.17 -14.19
CA GLU A 109 -10.66 17.64 -12.84
C GLU A 109 -9.39 16.89 -12.40
N SER A 110 -8.77 16.11 -13.31
CA SER A 110 -7.49 15.47 -13.03
C SER A 110 -6.37 16.47 -12.77
N ALA A 111 -6.31 17.55 -13.53
CA ALA A 111 -5.30 18.60 -13.35
C ALA A 111 -5.43 19.33 -12.00
N GLU A 112 -6.64 19.46 -11.48
CA GLU A 112 -6.88 20.06 -10.17
C GLU A 112 -6.60 19.11 -8.98
N LYS A 113 -6.74 17.80 -9.19
CA LYS A 113 -6.84 16.85 -8.07
C LYS A 113 -5.74 15.79 -8.04
N VAL A 114 -5.11 15.48 -9.15
CA VAL A 114 -4.10 14.41 -9.22
C VAL A 114 -2.71 15.02 -9.26
N GLN A 115 -1.87 14.59 -8.33
CA GLN A 115 -0.45 14.95 -8.25
C GLN A 115 0.41 13.70 -8.41
N PHE A 116 1.65 13.87 -8.85
CA PHE A 116 2.66 12.82 -8.88
C PHE A 116 3.69 13.06 -7.77
N HIS A 117 3.77 12.13 -6.84
CA HIS A 117 4.72 12.14 -5.74
C HIS A 117 5.83 11.15 -6.03
N CYS A 118 7.00 11.66 -6.44
CA CYS A 118 8.17 10.88 -6.77
C CYS A 118 8.91 10.49 -5.50
N TYR A 119 9.08 9.19 -5.26
CA TYR A 119 9.79 8.67 -4.09
C TYR A 119 11.09 7.93 -4.46
N ASP A 120 11.32 7.63 -5.75
CA ASP A 120 12.50 6.93 -6.23
C ASP A 120 12.70 7.14 -7.73
N ILE A 121 13.84 6.68 -8.25
CA ILE A 121 14.08 6.44 -9.67
C ILE A 121 14.51 5.00 -9.89
N VAL A 122 14.24 4.46 -11.08
CA VAL A 122 14.71 3.13 -11.46
C VAL A 122 16.17 3.24 -11.90
N ASN A 123 17.08 2.91 -11.00
CA ASN A 123 18.52 2.84 -11.26
C ASN A 123 19.12 1.70 -10.43
N GLU A 124 19.55 0.62 -11.10
CA GLU A 124 20.05 -0.59 -10.44
C GLU A 124 21.52 -0.49 -10.02
N ASP A 125 22.22 0.59 -10.42
CA ASP A 125 23.62 0.83 -10.09
C ASP A 125 23.81 1.77 -8.88
N TRP A 126 22.77 2.56 -8.55
CA TRP A 126 22.82 3.53 -7.46
C TRP A 126 22.16 3.00 -6.20
N ASN A 127 22.77 3.26 -5.03
CA ASN A 127 22.12 3.03 -3.74
C ASN A 127 20.95 4.01 -3.52
N PHE A 128 20.17 3.84 -2.45
CA PHE A 128 18.99 4.68 -2.24
C PHE A 128 19.36 6.14 -1.94
N PHE A 129 20.47 6.39 -1.24
CA PHE A 129 20.91 7.76 -0.95
C PHE A 129 21.11 8.56 -2.24
N ASP A 130 21.86 8.02 -3.21
CA ASP A 130 22.15 8.69 -4.47
C ASP A 130 20.86 8.93 -5.29
N ARG A 131 19.97 7.92 -5.35
CA ARG A 131 18.68 8.04 -6.04
C ARG A 131 17.78 9.08 -5.38
N SER A 132 17.71 9.07 -4.06
CA SER A 132 16.92 10.03 -3.28
C SER A 132 17.47 11.45 -3.40
N TYR A 133 18.80 11.61 -3.33
CA TYR A 133 19.44 12.91 -3.54
C TYR A 133 19.12 13.47 -4.93
N PHE A 134 19.13 12.61 -5.95
CA PHE A 134 18.74 13.00 -7.31
C PHE A 134 17.28 13.48 -7.34
N VAL A 135 16.34 12.72 -6.76
CA VAL A 135 14.91 13.10 -6.71
C VAL A 135 14.73 14.42 -5.97
N GLN A 136 15.32 14.57 -4.78
CA GLN A 136 15.20 15.78 -3.97
C GLN A 136 15.79 17.01 -4.67
N SER A 137 16.97 16.89 -5.28
CA SER A 137 17.65 18.00 -5.97
C SER A 137 16.88 18.51 -7.19
N HIS A 138 16.07 17.66 -7.83
CA HIS A 138 15.30 18.04 -9.02
C HIS A 138 13.87 18.44 -8.73
N PHE A 139 13.18 17.76 -7.80
CA PHE A 139 11.74 17.96 -7.57
C PHE A 139 11.43 18.77 -6.31
N ALA A 140 12.25 18.70 -5.25
CA ALA A 140 12.09 19.57 -4.10
C ALA A 140 12.46 21.03 -4.46
N TYR A 141 13.51 21.23 -5.23
CA TYR A 141 13.96 22.57 -5.65
C TYR A 141 13.05 23.21 -6.70
N TYR A 142 12.59 22.44 -7.69
CA TYR A 142 11.71 22.95 -8.75
C TYR A 142 10.22 22.97 -8.35
N GLY A 143 9.81 22.20 -7.37
CA GLY A 143 8.42 22.12 -6.90
C GLY A 143 7.88 23.43 -6.36
N HIS A 144 8.73 24.39 -5.98
CA HIS A 144 8.31 25.71 -5.52
C HIS A 144 8.01 26.71 -6.62
N HIS A 145 8.36 26.46 -7.88
CA HIS A 145 8.28 27.51 -8.91
C HIS A 145 7.68 27.11 -10.26
N GLN A 146 7.51 25.84 -10.61
CA GLN A 146 7.02 25.46 -11.96
C GLN A 146 6.15 24.21 -12.05
N CYS A 147 6.00 23.41 -10.99
CA CYS A 147 5.32 22.11 -11.05
C CYS A 147 4.37 21.92 -9.87
N ASP A 148 3.17 22.48 -9.94
CA ASP A 148 2.16 22.36 -8.87
C ASP A 148 1.66 20.91 -8.66
N SER A 149 1.94 20.01 -9.61
CA SER A 149 1.45 18.63 -9.60
C SER A 149 2.56 17.59 -9.51
N VAL A 150 3.83 17.99 -9.30
CA VAL A 150 4.97 17.07 -9.16
C VAL A 150 5.74 17.39 -7.88
N HIS A 151 5.87 16.41 -6.99
CA HIS A 151 6.49 16.57 -5.69
C HIS A 151 7.51 15.46 -5.43
N ALA A 152 8.62 15.77 -4.76
CA ALA A 152 9.47 14.76 -4.14
C ALA A 152 8.84 14.28 -2.82
N VAL A 153 8.96 13.00 -2.51
CA VAL A 153 8.58 12.46 -1.21
C VAL A 153 9.77 12.56 -0.27
N ASP A 154 9.61 13.30 0.82
CA ASP A 154 10.64 13.44 1.84
C ASP A 154 10.89 12.12 2.59
N HIS A 155 12.05 12.04 3.25
CA HIS A 155 12.43 10.93 4.11
C HIS A 155 13.24 11.41 5.32
N GLY A 156 13.20 10.63 6.38
CA GLY A 156 14.07 10.76 7.55
C GLY A 156 14.93 9.51 7.72
N LEU A 157 15.98 9.58 8.54
CA LEU A 157 16.77 8.44 8.97
C LEU A 157 16.25 7.94 10.32
N VAL A 158 16.23 6.62 10.50
CA VAL A 158 15.91 5.93 11.75
C VAL A 158 16.94 4.83 12.00
N PHE A 159 17.39 4.69 13.25
CA PHE A 159 18.54 3.86 13.64
C PHE A 159 18.18 2.71 14.57
N ASN A 160 16.91 2.56 14.93
CA ASN A 160 16.42 1.50 15.80
C ASN A 160 14.89 1.34 15.63
N ALA A 161 14.34 0.27 16.22
CA ALA A 161 12.91 -0.04 16.13
C ALA A 161 12.02 1.01 16.78
N GLU A 162 12.47 1.63 17.88
CA GLU A 162 11.71 2.67 18.58
C GLU A 162 11.56 3.93 17.72
N GLU A 163 12.61 4.35 17.04
CA GLU A 163 12.56 5.48 16.10
C GLU A 163 11.67 5.18 14.88
N VAL A 164 11.61 3.91 14.42
CA VAL A 164 10.66 3.50 13.37
C VAL A 164 9.23 3.66 13.86
N GLU A 165 8.92 3.23 15.09
CA GLU A 165 7.58 3.37 15.67
C GLU A 165 7.18 4.84 15.81
N VAL A 166 8.07 5.69 16.32
CA VAL A 166 7.83 7.15 16.42
C VAL A 166 7.57 7.77 15.05
N ALA A 167 8.43 7.50 14.05
CA ALA A 167 8.24 8.02 12.70
C ALA A 167 6.95 7.50 12.06
N HIS A 168 6.57 6.25 12.36
CA HIS A 168 5.33 5.66 11.88
C HIS A 168 4.09 6.35 12.47
N GLU A 169 4.07 6.58 13.78
CA GLU A 169 3.00 7.31 14.46
C GLU A 169 2.87 8.75 13.92
N GLU A 170 3.97 9.46 13.72
CA GLU A 170 3.96 10.80 13.12
C GLU A 170 3.34 10.81 11.71
N PHE A 171 3.61 9.79 10.88
CA PHE A 171 2.97 9.69 9.56
C PHE A 171 1.48 9.38 9.67
N LEU A 172 1.05 8.53 10.61
CA LEU A 172 -0.36 8.25 10.85
C LEU A 172 -1.10 9.50 11.34
N ASP A 173 -0.53 10.26 12.27
CA ASP A 173 -1.09 11.52 12.78
C ASP A 173 -1.26 12.56 11.67
N ARG A 174 -0.34 12.60 10.72
CA ARG A 174 -0.45 13.42 9.51
C ARG A 174 -1.45 12.87 8.50
N GLY A 175 -1.99 11.66 8.72
CA GLY A 175 -3.01 11.01 7.89
C GLY A 175 -2.47 10.25 6.69
N TYR A 176 -1.23 9.79 6.73
CA TYR A 176 -0.71 8.83 5.77
C TYR A 176 -1.14 7.39 6.10
N GLU A 177 -1.00 6.48 5.15
CA GLU A 177 -1.38 5.05 5.31
C GLU A 177 -0.45 4.28 6.27
N GLY A 178 0.68 4.84 6.61
CA GLY A 178 1.75 4.26 7.39
C GLY A 178 3.12 4.71 6.92
N SER A 179 4.12 3.87 7.03
CA SER A 179 5.48 4.17 6.59
C SER A 179 6.09 3.13 5.66
N ILE A 180 7.07 3.57 4.91
CA ILE A 180 7.96 2.76 4.08
C ILE A 180 9.36 2.86 4.65
N LEU A 181 10.00 1.73 4.92
CA LEU A 181 11.39 1.63 5.30
C LEU A 181 12.23 1.16 4.11
N ARG A 182 13.36 1.80 3.92
CA ARG A 182 14.33 1.46 2.85
C ARG A 182 15.72 1.30 3.43
N LYS A 183 16.40 0.25 3.01
CA LYS A 183 17.86 0.13 3.19
C LYS A 183 18.57 0.97 2.13
N ASN A 184 19.80 1.36 2.42
CA ASN A 184 20.65 2.09 1.47
C ASN A 184 21.22 1.16 0.39
N GLU A 185 20.34 0.49 -0.33
CA GLU A 185 20.68 -0.53 -1.31
C GLU A 185 20.23 -0.13 -2.72
N ASN A 186 20.77 -0.81 -3.72
CA ASN A 186 20.44 -0.59 -5.12
C ASN A 186 18.98 -0.91 -5.42
N TYR A 187 18.45 -0.30 -6.47
CA TYR A 187 17.08 -0.55 -6.91
C TYR A 187 16.92 -1.96 -7.48
N GLU A 188 15.95 -2.71 -7.00
CA GLU A 188 15.65 -4.05 -7.53
C GLU A 188 14.29 -4.06 -8.24
N CYS A 189 14.26 -4.49 -9.52
CA CYS A 189 13.02 -4.60 -10.34
C CYS A 189 12.10 -5.76 -9.93
N LYS A 190 12.12 -6.15 -8.64
CA LYS A 190 11.33 -7.24 -8.06
C LYS A 190 10.76 -6.85 -6.69
N ARG A 191 10.09 -7.80 -6.02
CA ARG A 191 9.79 -7.66 -4.60
C ARG A 191 11.07 -7.85 -3.78
N SER A 192 11.41 -6.85 -2.96
CA SER A 192 12.66 -6.82 -2.22
C SER A 192 12.46 -6.58 -0.73
N TRP A 193 13.34 -7.17 0.08
CA TRP A 193 13.45 -6.92 1.51
C TRP A 193 14.21 -5.61 1.82
N THR A 194 14.86 -5.01 0.83
CA THR A 194 15.46 -3.68 0.96
C THR A 194 14.39 -2.58 1.02
N LEU A 195 13.12 -2.93 0.69
CA LEU A 195 11.95 -2.06 0.79
C LEU A 195 10.87 -2.75 1.61
N GLN A 196 10.54 -2.20 2.76
CA GLN A 196 9.55 -2.75 3.68
C GLN A 196 8.46 -1.72 3.97
N LYS A 197 7.23 -2.19 4.20
CA LYS A 197 6.09 -1.35 4.57
C LYS A 197 5.64 -1.66 5.99
N VAL A 198 5.50 -0.64 6.78
CA VAL A 198 4.89 -0.67 8.11
C VAL A 198 3.45 -0.20 7.98
N LYS A 199 2.52 -0.97 8.51
CA LYS A 199 1.09 -0.67 8.52
C LYS A 199 0.47 -1.20 9.79
N ASP A 200 -0.40 -0.43 10.37
CA ASP A 200 -1.23 -0.90 11.46
C ASP A 200 -2.42 -1.70 10.93
N PHE A 201 -2.76 -2.71 11.68
CA PHE A 201 -3.96 -3.50 11.47
C PHE A 201 -4.78 -3.52 12.76
N SER A 202 -6.04 -3.19 12.63
CA SER A 202 -6.99 -3.31 13.72
C SER A 202 -7.60 -4.71 13.74
N ASP A 203 -7.88 -5.23 14.91
CA ASP A 203 -8.64 -6.46 15.09
C ASP A 203 -10.14 -6.15 15.17
N ALA A 204 -10.93 -7.01 14.57
CA ALA A 204 -12.38 -7.00 14.70
C ALA A 204 -12.96 -8.42 14.71
N GLU A 205 -14.25 -8.54 14.98
CA GLU A 205 -14.95 -9.81 15.03
C GLU A 205 -16.12 -9.82 14.05
N ALA A 206 -16.33 -10.98 13.42
CA ALA A 206 -17.48 -11.22 12.54
C ALA A 206 -17.92 -12.69 12.63
N LYS A 207 -19.21 -12.93 12.41
CA LYS A 207 -19.76 -14.28 12.34
C LYS A 207 -19.50 -14.88 10.96
N ILE A 208 -18.92 -16.07 10.91
CA ILE A 208 -18.78 -16.83 9.67
C ILE A 208 -20.15 -17.33 9.25
N ILE A 209 -20.58 -17.01 8.03
CA ILE A 209 -21.87 -17.42 7.48
C ILE A 209 -21.71 -18.49 6.40
N ASP A 210 -20.56 -18.53 5.71
CA ASP A 210 -20.26 -19.51 4.67
C ASP A 210 -18.74 -19.57 4.42
N TRP A 211 -18.31 -20.44 3.51
CA TRP A 211 -16.93 -20.54 3.07
C TRP A 211 -16.83 -20.79 1.56
N VAL A 212 -15.69 -20.43 0.99
CA VAL A 212 -15.38 -20.62 -0.43
C VAL A 212 -14.06 -21.37 -0.54
N GLU A 213 -14.03 -22.42 -1.36
CA GLU A 213 -12.81 -23.18 -1.63
C GLU A 213 -11.76 -22.35 -2.38
N GLY A 214 -10.49 -22.60 -2.09
CA GLY A 214 -9.38 -22.01 -2.81
C GLY A 214 -9.34 -22.45 -4.27
N LYS A 215 -8.86 -21.56 -5.16
CA LYS A 215 -8.75 -21.82 -6.60
C LYS A 215 -7.32 -22.21 -6.99
N GLY A 216 -7.19 -22.93 -8.11
CA GLY A 216 -5.90 -23.31 -8.69
C GLY A 216 -5.05 -24.14 -7.71
N LYS A 217 -3.85 -23.69 -7.41
CA LYS A 217 -2.92 -24.36 -6.47
C LYS A 217 -3.45 -24.48 -5.03
N ARG A 218 -4.51 -23.73 -4.67
CA ARG A 218 -5.16 -23.77 -3.35
C ARG A 218 -6.44 -24.62 -3.30
N LYS A 219 -6.75 -25.39 -4.31
CA LYS A 219 -7.85 -26.36 -4.30
C LYS A 219 -7.67 -27.34 -3.15
N GLY A 220 -8.76 -27.73 -2.47
CA GLY A 220 -8.72 -28.55 -1.26
C GLY A 220 -8.40 -27.78 0.03
N THR A 221 -8.51 -26.46 0.01
CA THR A 221 -8.34 -25.61 1.21
C THR A 221 -9.45 -24.55 1.27
N ILE A 222 -9.67 -23.93 2.44
CA ILE A 222 -10.49 -22.71 2.54
C ILE A 222 -9.74 -21.56 1.89
N GLY A 223 -10.28 -20.98 0.83
CA GLY A 223 -9.75 -19.77 0.20
C GLY A 223 -10.16 -18.50 0.95
N LYS A 224 -11.44 -18.45 1.37
CA LYS A 224 -11.99 -17.38 2.22
C LYS A 224 -13.25 -17.85 2.94
N PHE A 225 -13.51 -17.26 4.08
CA PHE A 225 -14.85 -17.29 4.68
C PHE A 225 -15.71 -16.15 4.14
N GLN A 226 -17.01 -16.33 4.10
CA GLN A 226 -17.97 -15.25 4.05
C GLN A 226 -18.38 -14.93 5.49
N ALA A 227 -18.30 -13.66 5.85
CA ALA A 227 -18.52 -13.23 7.22
C ALA A 227 -19.48 -12.03 7.25
N ILE A 228 -20.21 -11.90 8.36
CA ILE A 228 -21.09 -10.77 8.64
C ILE A 228 -20.68 -10.13 9.95
N ASP A 229 -20.52 -8.79 9.95
CA ASP A 229 -20.18 -8.05 11.16
C ASP A 229 -21.42 -7.72 12.02
N LYS A 230 -21.19 -7.10 13.18
CA LYS A 230 -22.26 -6.68 14.10
C LYS A 230 -23.21 -5.61 13.54
N HIS A 231 -22.84 -4.99 12.42
CA HIS A 231 -23.66 -3.97 11.74
C HIS A 231 -24.43 -4.54 10.54
N GLY A 232 -24.29 -5.85 10.25
CA GLY A 232 -24.95 -6.51 9.14
C GLY A 232 -24.19 -6.42 7.81
N ASN A 233 -22.96 -5.92 7.79
CA ASN A 233 -22.16 -5.87 6.57
C ASN A 233 -21.56 -7.24 6.27
N GLU A 234 -21.86 -7.76 5.08
CA GLU A 234 -21.26 -9.00 4.59
C GLU A 234 -19.97 -8.72 3.80
N PHE A 235 -18.95 -9.53 4.05
CA PHE A 235 -17.66 -9.41 3.36
C PHE A 235 -16.93 -10.74 3.28
N GLY A 236 -16.00 -10.82 2.30
CA GLY A 236 -15.10 -11.96 2.18
C GLY A 236 -13.92 -11.82 3.12
N LEU A 237 -13.61 -12.89 3.87
CA LEU A 237 -12.52 -12.96 4.84
C LEU A 237 -11.49 -13.98 4.37
N PRO A 238 -10.46 -13.59 3.60
CA PRO A 238 -9.41 -14.49 3.11
C PRO A 238 -8.70 -15.22 4.23
N VAL A 239 -8.33 -16.48 3.96
CA VAL A 239 -7.55 -17.30 4.89
C VAL A 239 -6.15 -17.47 4.31
N MET A 240 -5.13 -17.04 5.05
CA MET A 240 -3.72 -17.09 4.63
C MET A 240 -2.91 -17.88 5.64
N ASP A 241 -2.46 -19.06 5.22
CA ASP A 241 -1.57 -19.93 5.99
C ASP A 241 -0.82 -20.88 5.04
N LYS A 242 0.08 -21.71 5.57
CA LYS A 242 0.78 -22.73 4.80
C LYS A 242 -0.22 -23.71 4.19
N PHE A 243 0.01 -24.09 2.95
CA PHE A 243 -0.91 -24.96 2.19
C PHE A 243 -1.20 -26.28 2.92
N GLU A 244 -0.16 -26.93 3.44
CA GLU A 244 -0.27 -28.22 4.15
C GLU A 244 -1.16 -28.09 5.40
N TYR A 245 -1.04 -26.97 6.13
CA TYR A 245 -1.88 -26.71 7.30
C TYR A 245 -3.34 -26.54 6.90
N LEU A 246 -3.60 -25.72 5.88
CA LEU A 246 -4.96 -25.48 5.38
C LEU A 246 -5.61 -26.74 4.85
N GLN A 247 -4.85 -27.57 4.11
CA GLN A 247 -5.33 -28.83 3.57
C GLN A 247 -5.65 -29.84 4.67
N LYS A 248 -4.75 -30.01 5.65
CA LYS A 248 -4.95 -30.89 6.82
C LYS A 248 -6.17 -30.51 7.63
N ASN A 249 -6.45 -29.20 7.74
CA ASN A 249 -7.55 -28.69 8.56
C ASN A 249 -8.81 -28.39 7.74
N PHE A 250 -8.87 -28.70 6.44
CA PHE A 250 -9.95 -28.29 5.55
C PHE A 250 -11.35 -28.67 6.09
N LYS A 251 -11.57 -29.95 6.44
CA LYS A 251 -12.86 -30.41 7.01
C LYS A 251 -13.19 -29.74 8.34
N LYS A 252 -12.20 -29.55 9.20
CA LYS A 252 -12.38 -28.87 10.49
C LYS A 252 -12.80 -27.42 10.30
N MET A 253 -12.17 -26.72 9.36
CA MET A 253 -12.44 -25.31 9.07
C MET A 253 -13.81 -25.08 8.42
N GLN A 254 -14.31 -26.04 7.63
CA GLN A 254 -15.70 -26.02 7.12
C GLN A 254 -16.72 -25.99 8.26
N GLY A 255 -16.45 -26.69 9.36
CA GLY A 255 -17.28 -26.69 10.57
C GLY A 255 -17.21 -25.40 11.40
N TRP A 256 -16.53 -24.35 10.92
CA TRP A 256 -16.51 -23.04 11.60
C TRP A 256 -17.65 -22.11 11.18
N VAL A 257 -18.46 -22.50 10.21
CA VAL A 257 -19.70 -21.78 9.88
C VAL A 257 -20.58 -21.64 11.14
N GLY A 258 -21.07 -20.44 11.39
CA GLY A 258 -21.81 -20.08 12.60
C GLY A 258 -20.96 -19.61 13.79
N LYS A 259 -19.63 -19.80 13.75
CA LYS A 259 -18.70 -19.32 14.78
C LYS A 259 -18.27 -17.88 14.55
N THR A 260 -17.81 -17.21 15.61
CA THR A 260 -17.21 -15.89 15.54
C THR A 260 -15.71 -16.02 15.21
N ALA A 261 -15.28 -15.35 14.16
CA ALA A 261 -13.88 -15.19 13.79
C ALA A 261 -13.36 -13.83 14.28
N THR A 262 -12.15 -13.81 14.81
CA THR A 262 -11.33 -12.60 14.90
C THR A 262 -10.55 -12.45 13.60
N PHE A 263 -10.51 -11.25 13.06
CA PHE A 263 -9.78 -10.92 11.84
C PHE A 263 -9.08 -9.58 11.98
N THR A 264 -8.00 -9.42 11.23
CA THR A 264 -7.31 -8.14 11.08
C THR A 264 -7.84 -7.40 9.87
N TYR A 265 -7.87 -6.07 9.92
CA TYR A 265 -8.18 -5.21 8.77
C TYR A 265 -7.39 -3.92 8.86
N PHE A 266 -7.17 -3.27 7.72
CA PHE A 266 -6.41 -2.03 7.68
C PHE A 266 -7.30 -0.84 8.11
N GLU A 267 -8.42 -0.61 7.41
CA GLU A 267 -9.36 0.47 7.71
C GLU A 267 -10.77 0.13 7.19
N ARG A 268 -11.72 1.00 7.47
CA ARG A 268 -13.06 0.90 6.88
C ARG A 268 -13.22 1.88 5.71
N THR A 269 -13.89 1.43 4.65
CA THR A 269 -14.30 2.30 3.55
C THR A 269 -15.45 3.21 4.00
N LYS A 270 -15.72 4.28 3.25
CA LYS A 270 -16.90 5.16 3.47
C LYS A 270 -18.23 4.39 3.50
N LYS A 271 -18.31 3.24 2.83
CA LYS A 271 -19.48 2.34 2.83
C LYS A 271 -19.51 1.36 4.01
N GLY A 272 -18.58 1.48 4.96
CA GLY A 272 -18.48 0.61 6.13
C GLY A 272 -17.87 -0.77 5.89
N SER A 273 -17.41 -1.08 4.67
CA SER A 273 -16.72 -2.33 4.35
C SER A 273 -15.28 -2.30 4.89
N TYR A 274 -14.66 -3.47 5.03
CA TYR A 274 -13.28 -3.60 5.51
C TYR A 274 -12.28 -3.61 4.34
N ARG A 275 -11.19 -2.84 4.47
CA ARG A 275 -10.05 -2.91 3.55
C ARG A 275 -9.05 -3.96 4.05
N HIS A 276 -8.63 -4.84 3.15
CA HIS A 276 -7.66 -5.92 3.42
C HIS A 276 -7.99 -6.80 4.64
N PRO A 277 -9.26 -7.25 4.81
CA PRO A 277 -9.59 -8.12 5.92
C PRO A 277 -8.86 -9.46 5.77
N LEU A 278 -8.34 -10.01 6.88
CA LEU A 278 -7.62 -11.28 6.89
C LEU A 278 -8.03 -12.08 8.13
N PHE A 279 -8.44 -13.32 7.93
CA PHE A 279 -8.76 -14.23 9.02
C PHE A 279 -7.55 -14.45 9.94
N LYS A 280 -7.76 -14.32 11.24
CA LYS A 280 -6.74 -14.53 12.28
C LYS A 280 -7.00 -15.81 13.06
N THR A 281 -8.16 -15.93 13.67
CA THR A 281 -8.52 -17.10 14.50
C THR A 281 -10.04 -17.18 14.72
N ILE A 282 -10.47 -18.33 15.25
CA ILE A 282 -11.82 -18.47 15.82
C ILE A 282 -11.77 -18.03 17.28
N ARG A 283 -12.71 -17.18 17.67
CA ARG A 283 -12.87 -16.77 19.08
C ARG A 283 -13.18 -17.98 19.94
N ALA A 284 -12.36 -18.22 20.96
CA ALA A 284 -12.66 -19.18 21.99
C ALA A 284 -13.86 -18.68 22.81
N VAL A 285 -14.92 -19.48 22.90
CA VAL A 285 -16.03 -19.16 23.83
C VAL A 285 -15.54 -19.49 25.24
N SER A 286 -15.14 -18.49 26.00
CA SER A 286 -14.96 -18.68 27.44
C SER A 286 -16.34 -18.68 28.09
N TYR A 287 -16.79 -19.84 28.56
CA TYR A 287 -17.94 -19.92 29.46
C TYR A 287 -17.53 -19.33 30.81
N THR A 288 -17.76 -18.06 31.03
CA THR A 288 -17.86 -17.55 32.39
C THR A 288 -19.13 -18.13 32.99
N HIS A 289 -19.00 -19.15 33.81
CA HIS A 289 -20.08 -19.57 34.68
C HIS A 289 -20.41 -18.40 35.63
N LEU A 290 -21.44 -17.66 35.35
CA LEU A 290 -22.14 -16.86 36.34
C LEU A 290 -22.74 -17.85 37.35
N THR A 291 -22.00 -18.18 38.40
CA THR A 291 -22.56 -18.77 39.59
C THR A 291 -23.51 -17.72 40.21
N LEU A 292 -24.80 -17.91 40.03
CA LEU A 292 -25.81 -17.17 40.77
C LEU A 292 -25.55 -17.39 42.27
N PRO A 293 -25.52 -16.33 43.09
CA PRO A 293 -25.38 -16.52 44.51
C PRO A 293 -26.64 -17.24 45.01
N THR A 294 -26.47 -18.46 45.52
CA THR A 294 -27.50 -19.21 46.24
C THR A 294 -27.82 -18.43 47.53
N LYS A 295 -28.99 -17.78 47.57
CA LYS A 295 -29.54 -17.31 48.83
C LYS A 295 -29.76 -18.53 49.73
N ARG A 296 -29.00 -18.62 50.84
CA ARG A 296 -29.38 -19.46 51.96
C ARG A 296 -30.56 -18.77 52.66
N ILE A 297 -31.68 -19.52 52.77
CA ILE A 297 -32.77 -19.23 53.65
C ILE A 297 -32.37 -19.60 55.06
#